data_8e257e36421d83b49fedea8e945acb00
#
_entry.id   8e257e36421d83b49fedea8e945acb00
#
_cell.length_a   1.000
_cell.length_b   1.000
_cell.length_c   1.000
_cell.angle_alpha   90.00
_cell.angle_beta   90.00
_cell.angle_gamma   90.00
#
_symmetry.space_group_name_H-M   'P 1'
#
loop_
_entity.id
_entity.type
_entity.pdbx_description
1 polymer ?
#
loop_
_entity_poly.entity_id
_entity_poly.type
_entity_poly.pdbx_seq_one_letter_code
_entity_poly.pdbx_strand_id
1 'polypeptide(L)'
;MLTGRGRRAAAWGLAAVIGPGAGVVLGLPPATAAVPARQAAAQHGLGAQVRTAEQRQLVAMDVRAAWKLSTGRGVTVGVLDTGVDRTAPDLTGSVLAGPDLIKAADPPGYRPPHLHGTFVASLIAGHGSGPGHADGVVGIAPAARVLSVRVIPDDSEPGFTVYNQSAAFDHVIGDGIRYAVRHGVSVINMSLGGNDPSRDTQAAIGYAVSRGVVVVAAAGNSGGGARFSPYSYPASYPGVISVAALTARGTRASFSERNASVVISAPGVHIIGAGPRGSYLEADGTSASSAFVAGIAALIRSRYPGLAPPLVAEALIISARHRPLSGYNPGTGFGEVDAAAALRAAAGLASARPAAGKPVAGFFGTGPRGPIPVAHRDQARIAAGYAAAGAAALGFAVALAVLAVGTRRERRRERLAAGGAGPP
;
A
#
# COMPACT_ATOMS: atom_id res chain seq x y z
N MET A 1 -30.19 -21.80 3.17
CA MET A 1 -28.73 -21.61 3.00
C MET A 1 -28.52 -20.34 2.21
N LEU A 2 -28.36 -19.22 2.89
CA LEU A 2 -28.13 -17.90 2.29
C LEU A 2 -26.65 -17.56 2.51
N THR A 3 -25.84 -17.76 1.47
CA THR A 3 -24.45 -17.34 1.45
C THR A 3 -24.39 -15.82 1.25
N GLY A 4 -24.18 -15.08 2.33
CA GLY A 4 -23.89 -13.65 2.28
C GLY A 4 -22.57 -13.43 1.57
N ARG A 5 -22.62 -12.92 0.33
CA ARG A 5 -21.45 -12.39 -0.38
C ARG A 5 -21.01 -11.12 0.32
N GLY A 6 -19.86 -11.16 0.97
CA GLY A 6 -19.23 -10.02 1.58
C GLY A 6 -18.96 -8.90 0.57
N ARG A 7 -19.36 -7.70 0.92
CA ARG A 7 -19.11 -6.48 0.14
C ARG A 7 -17.60 -6.22 0.07
N ARG A 8 -17.04 -6.21 -1.13
CA ARG A 8 -15.71 -5.70 -1.39
C ARG A 8 -15.76 -4.18 -1.16
N ALA A 9 -15.39 -3.73 0.02
CA ALA A 9 -15.18 -2.33 0.28
C ALA A 9 -13.75 -1.99 -0.17
N ALA A 10 -13.60 -1.59 -1.43
CA ALA A 10 -12.40 -0.86 -1.86
C ALA A 10 -12.50 0.55 -1.31
N ALA A 11 -12.14 0.74 -0.05
CA ALA A 11 -12.04 2.07 0.56
C ALA A 11 -10.71 2.71 0.14
N TRP A 12 -10.66 3.20 -1.08
CA TRP A 12 -9.65 4.14 -1.54
C TRP A 12 -10.16 5.54 -1.28
N GLY A 13 -10.10 5.95 -0.04
CA GLY A 13 -10.23 7.36 0.28
C GLY A 13 -9.03 8.11 -0.28
N LEU A 14 -9.10 8.61 -1.52
CA LEU A 14 -8.52 9.90 -1.82
C LEU A 14 -9.31 10.86 -0.96
N ALA A 15 -8.87 11.12 0.24
CA ALA A 15 -9.28 12.30 0.95
C ALA A 15 -8.65 13.48 0.21
N ALA A 16 -9.28 13.88 -0.89
CA ALA A 16 -9.11 15.22 -1.42
C ALA A 16 -9.73 16.12 -0.36
N VAL A 17 -8.94 16.56 0.60
CA VAL A 17 -9.28 17.71 1.42
C VAL A 17 -9.20 18.91 0.47
N ILE A 18 -10.31 19.20 -0.19
CA ILE A 18 -10.52 20.49 -0.83
C ILE A 18 -10.69 21.47 0.34
N GLY A 19 -9.58 22.09 0.76
CA GLY A 19 -9.66 23.32 1.52
C GLY A 19 -10.31 24.40 0.63
N PRO A 20 -11.05 25.38 1.20
CA PRO A 20 -11.69 26.42 0.42
C PRO A 20 -10.63 27.39 -0.13
N GLY A 21 -10.15 27.12 -1.33
CA GLY A 21 -9.18 27.90 -2.07
C GLY A 21 -9.20 27.50 -3.52
N ALA A 22 -10.12 28.13 -4.28
CA ALA A 22 -10.21 28.23 -5.73
C ALA A 22 -9.34 27.27 -6.56
N GLY A 23 -9.82 26.06 -6.80
CA GLY A 23 -9.35 25.20 -7.87
C GLY A 23 -9.86 25.72 -9.20
N VAL A 24 -9.04 26.45 -9.94
CA VAL A 24 -9.34 26.85 -11.32
C VAL A 24 -9.18 25.62 -12.20
N VAL A 25 -10.28 24.94 -12.49
CA VAL A 25 -10.36 23.98 -13.59
C VAL A 25 -10.37 24.80 -14.88
N LEU A 26 -9.21 25.04 -15.46
CA LEU A 26 -9.09 25.60 -16.81
C LEU A 26 -9.37 24.48 -17.82
N GLY A 27 -10.57 24.48 -18.38
CA GLY A 27 -10.92 23.67 -19.54
C GLY A 27 -9.99 24.02 -20.72
N LEU A 28 -9.26 23.01 -21.23
CA LEU A 28 -8.41 23.15 -22.41
C LEU A 28 -9.16 22.74 -23.68
N PRO A 29 -8.98 23.47 -24.80
CA PRO A 29 -9.52 23.12 -26.10
C PRO A 29 -8.78 21.92 -26.72
N PRO A 30 -9.33 21.27 -27.78
CA PRO A 30 -8.74 20.09 -28.39
C PRO A 30 -7.36 20.38 -29.00
N ALA A 31 -6.47 19.40 -28.86
CA ALA A 31 -5.08 19.47 -29.25
C ALA A 31 -4.89 19.67 -30.76
N THR A 32 -4.46 20.88 -31.16
CA THR A 32 -3.61 21.18 -32.36
C THR A 32 -3.27 22.68 -32.45
N ALA A 33 -3.53 23.49 -31.43
CA ALA A 33 -3.10 24.89 -31.44
C ALA A 33 -1.82 25.06 -30.61
N ALA A 34 -0.83 25.76 -31.13
CA ALA A 34 0.33 26.21 -30.38
C ALA A 34 -0.13 26.94 -29.11
N VAL A 35 0.32 26.45 -27.93
CA VAL A 35 -0.05 27.04 -26.63
C VAL A 35 0.35 28.50 -26.63
N PRO A 36 -0.57 29.47 -26.40
CA PRO A 36 -0.22 30.89 -26.37
C PRO A 36 0.87 31.14 -25.33
N ALA A 37 1.80 32.04 -25.63
CA ALA A 37 2.95 32.33 -24.75
C ALA A 37 2.59 32.64 -23.28
N ARG A 38 1.41 33.23 -23.04
CA ARG A 38 0.88 33.45 -21.67
C ARG A 38 0.49 32.16 -20.94
N GLN A 39 -0.08 31.16 -21.63
CA GLN A 39 -0.39 29.85 -21.01
C GLN A 39 0.88 29.07 -20.75
N ALA A 40 1.84 29.12 -21.66
CA ALA A 40 3.15 28.49 -21.47
C ALA A 40 3.89 29.09 -20.26
N ALA A 41 3.87 30.43 -20.10
CA ALA A 41 4.47 31.10 -18.96
C ALA A 41 3.77 30.78 -17.62
N ALA A 42 2.42 30.67 -17.63
CA ALA A 42 1.67 30.26 -16.42
C ALA A 42 1.93 28.81 -16.05
N GLN A 43 2.02 27.91 -17.01
CA GLN A 43 2.37 26.51 -16.78
C GLN A 43 3.82 26.35 -16.29
N HIS A 44 4.75 27.12 -16.82
CA HIS A 44 6.14 27.14 -16.36
C HIS A 44 6.24 27.66 -14.92
N GLY A 45 5.52 28.72 -14.56
CA GLY A 45 5.46 29.20 -13.17
C GLY A 45 4.91 28.15 -12.19
N LEU A 46 3.87 27.42 -12.58
CA LEU A 46 3.30 26.34 -11.78
C LEU A 46 4.29 25.13 -11.67
N GLY A 47 4.90 24.77 -12.78
CA GLY A 47 5.88 23.68 -12.82
C GLY A 47 7.09 23.94 -11.91
N ALA A 48 7.60 25.16 -11.87
CA ALA A 48 8.67 25.56 -10.99
C ALA A 48 8.27 25.51 -9.50
N GLN A 49 7.03 25.90 -9.17
CA GLN A 49 6.48 25.78 -7.81
C GLN A 49 6.38 24.31 -7.38
N VAL A 50 5.86 23.44 -8.25
CA VAL A 50 5.77 22.00 -8.04
C VAL A 50 7.16 21.41 -7.78
N ARG A 51 8.15 21.74 -8.63
CA ARG A 51 9.54 21.32 -8.47
C ARG A 51 10.12 21.73 -7.11
N THR A 52 9.79 22.92 -6.63
CA THR A 52 10.26 23.41 -5.32
C THR A 52 9.57 22.66 -4.19
N ALA A 53 8.26 22.43 -4.30
CA ALA A 53 7.48 21.77 -3.26
C ALA A 53 7.89 20.28 -3.07
N GLU A 54 8.15 19.56 -4.18
CA GLU A 54 8.53 18.14 -4.11
C GLU A 54 9.92 17.90 -3.50
N GLN A 55 10.79 18.91 -3.45
CA GLN A 55 12.16 18.76 -2.90
C GLN A 55 12.17 18.20 -1.48
N ARG A 56 11.16 18.52 -0.66
CA ARG A 56 11.05 18.00 0.71
C ARG A 56 11.03 16.48 0.74
N GLN A 57 10.29 15.86 -0.18
CA GLN A 57 10.12 14.41 -0.28
C GLN A 57 11.41 13.74 -0.75
N LEU A 58 12.06 14.31 -1.78
CA LEU A 58 13.31 13.81 -2.33
C LEU A 58 14.46 13.91 -1.33
N VAL A 59 14.52 15.02 -0.58
CA VAL A 59 15.53 15.24 0.49
C VAL A 59 15.28 14.28 1.66
N ALA A 60 14.02 14.09 2.05
CA ALA A 60 13.67 13.18 3.13
C ALA A 60 14.19 11.75 2.90
N MET A 61 14.27 11.29 1.66
CA MET A 61 14.70 9.94 1.26
C MET A 61 16.14 9.89 0.72
N ASP A 62 16.92 10.95 0.82
CA ASP A 62 18.29 11.07 0.27
C ASP A 62 18.42 10.70 -1.24
N VAL A 63 17.41 11.09 -2.03
CA VAL A 63 17.31 10.71 -3.44
C VAL A 63 18.43 11.33 -4.28
N ARG A 64 18.84 12.57 -3.98
CA ARG A 64 19.92 13.25 -4.73
C ARG A 64 21.25 12.51 -4.63
N ALA A 65 21.57 11.96 -3.45
CA ALA A 65 22.77 11.13 -3.29
C ALA A 65 22.61 9.78 -4.01
N ALA A 66 21.39 9.21 -4.05
CA ALA A 66 21.10 7.99 -4.79
C ALA A 66 21.31 8.16 -6.30
N TRP A 67 20.94 9.32 -6.87
CA TRP A 67 21.14 9.60 -8.30
C TRP A 67 22.59 9.62 -8.76
N LYS A 68 23.54 9.87 -7.85
CA LYS A 68 24.97 9.71 -8.14
C LYS A 68 25.37 8.25 -8.40
N LEU A 69 24.56 7.30 -7.95
CA LEU A 69 24.79 5.85 -8.06
C LEU A 69 23.93 5.21 -9.14
N SER A 70 22.68 5.64 -9.29
CA SER A 70 21.70 5.11 -10.27
C SER A 70 20.56 6.11 -10.49
N THR A 71 20.05 6.20 -11.71
CA THR A 71 18.86 6.97 -12.08
C THR A 71 17.70 6.07 -12.56
N GLY A 72 17.85 4.75 -12.45
CA GLY A 72 16.84 3.80 -12.90
C GLY A 72 16.92 3.41 -14.39
N ARG A 73 17.95 3.85 -15.11
CA ARG A 73 18.11 3.57 -16.56
C ARG A 73 18.08 2.07 -16.83
N GLY A 74 17.36 1.67 -17.88
CA GLY A 74 17.22 0.28 -18.32
C GLY A 74 16.18 -0.54 -17.54
N VAL A 75 15.52 0.06 -16.54
CA VAL A 75 14.47 -0.61 -15.77
C VAL A 75 13.09 -0.20 -16.28
N THR A 76 12.19 -1.16 -16.37
CA THR A 76 10.76 -0.91 -16.54
C THR A 76 10.03 -1.29 -15.27
N VAL A 77 9.20 -0.38 -14.76
CA VAL A 77 8.31 -0.58 -13.62
C VAL A 77 6.89 -0.80 -14.12
N GLY A 78 6.27 -1.93 -13.82
CA GLY A 78 4.84 -2.15 -14.06
C GLY A 78 4.01 -1.38 -13.05
N VAL A 79 3.22 -0.42 -13.49
CA VAL A 79 2.23 0.30 -12.66
C VAL A 79 0.87 -0.32 -12.95
N LEU A 80 0.40 -1.15 -12.02
CA LEU A 80 -0.92 -1.78 -12.04
C LEU A 80 -1.88 -0.90 -11.25
N ASP A 81 -2.66 -0.08 -11.96
CA ASP A 81 -3.42 1.01 -11.36
C ASP A 81 -4.62 1.41 -12.26
N THR A 82 -5.07 2.66 -12.22
CA THR A 82 -6.14 3.22 -13.06
C THR A 82 -5.71 3.52 -14.51
N GLY A 83 -4.50 3.10 -14.90
CA GLY A 83 -3.85 3.49 -16.14
C GLY A 83 -3.00 4.76 -15.97
N VAL A 84 -2.18 5.08 -16.97
CA VAL A 84 -1.28 6.25 -16.95
C VAL A 84 -1.48 7.09 -18.21
N ASP A 85 -1.66 8.39 -18.04
CA ASP A 85 -1.66 9.35 -19.16
C ASP A 85 -0.25 9.53 -19.71
N ARG A 86 -0.01 8.96 -20.91
CA ARG A 86 1.28 9.02 -21.59
C ARG A 86 1.62 10.40 -22.17
N THR A 87 0.62 11.30 -22.13
CA THR A 87 0.79 12.68 -22.62
C THR A 87 1.12 13.67 -21.51
N ALA A 88 1.12 13.21 -20.26
CA ALA A 88 1.54 14.01 -19.13
C ALA A 88 2.99 14.50 -19.35
N PRO A 89 3.24 15.82 -19.30
CA PRO A 89 4.54 16.40 -19.68
C PRO A 89 5.72 15.79 -18.93
N ASP A 90 5.55 15.51 -17.64
CA ASP A 90 6.59 14.96 -16.78
C ASP A 90 6.88 13.46 -17.02
N LEU A 91 6.07 12.80 -17.87
CA LEU A 91 6.16 11.38 -18.18
C LEU A 91 6.34 11.12 -19.69
N THR A 92 6.42 12.18 -20.50
CA THR A 92 6.47 12.06 -21.96
C THR A 92 7.64 11.18 -22.41
N GLY A 93 7.34 10.11 -23.20
CA GLY A 93 8.35 9.18 -23.70
C GLY A 93 8.80 8.10 -22.71
N SER A 94 8.45 8.20 -21.42
CA SER A 94 8.82 7.19 -20.41
C SER A 94 7.74 6.12 -20.20
N VAL A 95 6.50 6.30 -20.70
CA VAL A 95 5.38 5.38 -20.48
C VAL A 95 5.15 4.45 -21.67
N LEU A 96 5.20 3.16 -21.40
CA LEU A 96 4.80 2.08 -22.29
C LEU A 96 3.30 1.80 -22.12
N ALA A 97 2.58 1.68 -23.25
CA ALA A 97 1.19 1.28 -23.20
C ALA A 97 1.07 -0.21 -22.84
N GLY A 98 0.28 -0.51 -21.85
CA GLY A 98 -0.20 -1.85 -21.52
C GLY A 98 -1.71 -1.97 -21.76
N PRO A 99 -2.32 -3.09 -21.40
CA PRO A 99 -3.74 -3.34 -21.58
C PRO A 99 -4.59 -2.55 -20.58
N ASP A 100 -5.81 -2.29 -20.99
CA ASP A 100 -6.93 -1.97 -20.13
C ASP A 100 -7.73 -3.25 -19.87
N LEU A 101 -7.49 -3.87 -18.71
CA LEU A 101 -8.09 -5.15 -18.34
C LEU A 101 -9.50 -5.00 -17.76
N ILE A 102 -9.94 -3.78 -17.52
CA ILE A 102 -11.27 -3.49 -16.96
C ILE A 102 -12.15 -2.68 -17.90
N LYS A 103 -11.75 -2.54 -19.16
CA LYS A 103 -12.53 -1.79 -20.17
C LYS A 103 -13.99 -2.21 -20.25
N ALA A 104 -14.30 -3.48 -19.99
CA ALA A 104 -15.66 -4.00 -19.99
C ALA A 104 -16.54 -3.48 -18.83
N ALA A 105 -15.95 -2.87 -17.81
CA ALA A 105 -16.67 -2.19 -16.75
C ALA A 105 -17.13 -0.78 -17.16
N ASP A 106 -16.46 -0.19 -18.13
CA ASP A 106 -16.73 1.18 -18.57
C ASP A 106 -17.94 1.25 -19.50
N PRO A 107 -18.74 2.31 -19.45
CA PRO A 107 -19.77 2.59 -20.45
C PRO A 107 -19.17 2.73 -21.86
N PRO A 108 -19.94 2.39 -22.92
CA PRO A 108 -19.49 2.57 -24.29
C PRO A 108 -19.01 4.01 -24.56
N GLY A 109 -17.83 4.13 -25.15
CA GLY A 109 -17.22 5.44 -25.50
C GLY A 109 -16.55 6.19 -24.35
N TYR A 110 -16.59 5.66 -23.12
CA TYR A 110 -15.90 6.27 -21.99
C TYR A 110 -14.37 6.21 -22.18
N ARG A 111 -13.72 7.30 -21.78
CA ARG A 111 -12.26 7.41 -21.78
C ARG A 111 -11.81 7.75 -20.37
N PRO A 112 -11.16 6.80 -19.66
CA PRO A 112 -10.71 7.02 -18.30
C PRO A 112 -9.67 8.15 -18.23
N PRO A 113 -9.73 9.01 -17.20
CA PRO A 113 -8.77 10.11 -17.03
C PRO A 113 -7.39 9.63 -16.61
N HIS A 114 -7.27 8.42 -16.06
CA HIS A 114 -6.01 7.83 -15.54
C HIS A 114 -5.38 8.68 -14.43
N LEU A 115 -6.22 9.24 -13.54
CA LEU A 115 -5.79 10.24 -12.57
C LEU A 115 -4.77 9.67 -11.58
N HIS A 116 -5.16 8.64 -10.83
CA HIS A 116 -4.34 8.05 -9.78
C HIS A 116 -3.09 7.35 -10.33
N GLY A 117 -3.20 6.58 -11.41
CA GLY A 117 -2.06 5.89 -12.00
C GLY A 117 -1.03 6.85 -12.61
N THR A 118 -1.45 8.03 -13.15
CA THR A 118 -0.53 9.06 -13.62
C THR A 118 0.24 9.69 -12.47
N PHE A 119 -0.46 9.99 -11.35
CA PHE A 119 0.16 10.46 -10.13
C PHE A 119 1.23 9.48 -9.62
N VAL A 120 0.88 8.21 -9.46
CA VAL A 120 1.79 7.15 -9.02
C VAL A 120 2.99 6.99 -9.96
N ALA A 121 2.76 6.95 -11.27
CA ALA A 121 3.82 6.82 -12.26
C ALA A 121 4.80 8.00 -12.22
N SER A 122 4.32 9.22 -11.98
CA SER A 122 5.17 10.41 -11.89
C SER A 122 6.10 10.37 -10.69
N LEU A 123 5.65 9.85 -9.54
CA LEU A 123 6.49 9.66 -8.34
C LEU A 123 7.56 8.58 -8.55
N ILE A 124 7.30 7.61 -9.41
CA ILE A 124 8.28 6.55 -9.77
C ILE A 124 9.30 7.07 -10.77
N ALA A 125 8.85 7.58 -11.93
CA ALA A 125 9.65 7.79 -13.12
C ALA A 125 9.42 9.15 -13.82
N GLY A 126 8.82 10.11 -13.14
CA GLY A 126 8.74 11.49 -13.63
C GLY A 126 10.15 12.01 -13.92
N HIS A 127 10.32 12.69 -15.03
CA HIS A 127 11.62 13.28 -15.42
C HIS A 127 11.57 14.81 -15.47
N GLY A 128 10.44 15.38 -15.06
CA GLY A 128 10.19 16.81 -15.15
C GLY A 128 9.76 17.26 -16.54
N SER A 129 9.44 18.50 -16.64
CA SER A 129 8.96 19.18 -17.86
C SER A 129 9.68 20.51 -18.08
N GLY A 130 9.28 21.22 -19.13
CA GLY A 130 9.90 22.49 -19.49
C GLY A 130 11.32 22.39 -20.04
N PRO A 131 11.98 23.53 -20.29
CA PRO A 131 13.33 23.57 -20.81
C PRO A 131 14.32 22.89 -19.86
N GLY A 132 15.09 21.91 -20.38
CA GLY A 132 16.05 21.16 -19.58
C GLY A 132 15.44 20.35 -18.44
N HIS A 133 14.14 20.04 -18.49
CA HIS A 133 13.42 19.32 -17.43
C HIS A 133 13.45 20.03 -16.05
N ALA A 134 13.52 21.38 -16.07
CA ALA A 134 13.64 22.16 -14.85
C ALA A 134 12.34 22.28 -14.05
N ASP A 135 11.19 22.00 -14.67
CA ASP A 135 9.86 22.14 -14.10
C ASP A 135 9.23 20.79 -13.78
N GLY A 136 8.09 20.82 -13.07
CA GLY A 136 7.25 19.67 -12.81
C GLY A 136 7.85 18.65 -11.85
N VAL A 137 7.34 17.43 -11.90
CA VAL A 137 7.67 16.34 -10.97
C VAL A 137 8.86 15.53 -11.45
N VAL A 138 9.81 15.28 -10.55
CA VAL A 138 10.90 14.32 -10.75
C VAL A 138 10.69 13.12 -9.82
N GLY A 139 10.40 11.98 -10.40
CA GLY A 139 10.28 10.73 -9.66
C GLY A 139 11.62 10.22 -9.15
N ILE A 140 11.54 9.20 -8.30
CA ILE A 140 12.73 8.59 -7.68
C ILE A 140 13.69 8.00 -8.72
N ALA A 141 13.16 7.41 -9.79
CA ALA A 141 13.93 6.77 -10.86
C ALA A 141 13.67 7.44 -12.23
N PRO A 142 14.15 8.68 -12.44
CA PRO A 142 13.72 9.52 -13.58
C PRO A 142 14.18 9.00 -14.96
N ALA A 143 15.09 8.04 -15.00
CA ALA A 143 15.51 7.38 -16.25
C ALA A 143 14.90 5.97 -16.43
N ALA A 144 14.00 5.56 -15.54
CA ALA A 144 13.22 4.34 -15.70
C ALA A 144 12.05 4.54 -16.65
N ARG A 145 11.47 3.43 -17.12
CA ARG A 145 10.22 3.41 -17.90
C ARG A 145 9.08 2.85 -17.06
N VAL A 146 7.87 3.23 -17.38
CA VAL A 146 6.65 2.71 -16.76
C VAL A 146 5.88 1.89 -17.78
N LEU A 147 5.48 0.67 -17.45
CA LEU A 147 4.47 -0.09 -18.17
C LEU A 147 3.12 0.15 -17.49
N SER A 148 2.22 0.86 -18.18
CA SER A 148 0.88 1.16 -17.68
C SER A 148 -0.05 -0.03 -17.88
N VAL A 149 -0.62 -0.57 -16.81
CA VAL A 149 -1.64 -1.64 -16.87
C VAL A 149 -2.85 -1.19 -16.06
N ARG A 150 -4.00 -0.97 -16.72
CA ARG A 150 -5.22 -0.58 -16.03
C ARG A 150 -5.91 -1.82 -15.48
N VAL A 151 -5.97 -1.92 -14.15
CA VAL A 151 -6.56 -3.05 -13.41
C VAL A 151 -7.65 -2.64 -12.43
N ILE A 152 -7.77 -1.34 -12.13
CA ILE A 152 -8.81 -0.76 -11.28
C ILE A 152 -9.34 0.54 -11.91
N PRO A 153 -10.59 0.94 -11.68
CA PRO A 153 -11.09 2.28 -11.95
C PRO A 153 -10.76 3.23 -10.79
N ASP A 154 -10.75 4.53 -11.03
CA ASP A 154 -10.87 5.51 -9.96
C ASP A 154 -12.28 5.47 -9.34
N ASP A 155 -12.42 5.85 -8.06
CA ASP A 155 -13.71 5.81 -7.32
C ASP A 155 -14.81 6.66 -7.99
N SER A 156 -14.42 7.71 -8.71
CA SER A 156 -15.31 8.61 -9.44
C SER A 156 -15.68 8.13 -10.84
N GLU A 157 -15.06 7.06 -11.33
CA GLU A 157 -15.35 6.55 -12.67
C GLU A 157 -16.68 5.79 -12.73
N PRO A 158 -17.46 5.93 -13.82
CA PRO A 158 -18.77 5.28 -13.93
C PRO A 158 -18.69 3.75 -13.90
N GLY A 159 -17.55 3.17 -14.28
CA GLY A 159 -17.29 1.73 -14.20
C GLY A 159 -17.04 1.17 -12.80
N PHE A 160 -16.85 2.04 -11.78
CA PHE A 160 -16.46 1.63 -10.44
C PHE A 160 -17.42 0.62 -9.79
N THR A 161 -18.71 0.87 -9.88
CA THR A 161 -19.73 -0.04 -9.32
C THR A 161 -19.74 -1.39 -10.03
N VAL A 162 -19.67 -1.40 -11.36
CA VAL A 162 -19.64 -2.63 -12.17
C VAL A 162 -18.41 -3.46 -11.85
N TYR A 163 -17.24 -2.81 -11.76
CA TYR A 163 -15.98 -3.44 -11.39
C TYR A 163 -16.07 -4.13 -10.02
N ASN A 164 -16.58 -3.44 -9.00
CA ASN A 164 -16.60 -3.96 -7.63
C ASN A 164 -17.69 -5.03 -7.39
N GLN A 165 -18.73 -5.07 -8.20
CA GLN A 165 -19.86 -5.99 -7.99
C GLN A 165 -19.82 -7.22 -8.89
N SER A 166 -19.01 -7.22 -9.95
CA SER A 166 -18.95 -8.31 -10.92
C SER A 166 -17.77 -9.24 -10.67
N ALA A 167 -18.04 -10.54 -10.55
CA ALA A 167 -17.00 -11.56 -10.46
C ALA A 167 -16.13 -11.68 -11.73
N ALA A 168 -16.55 -11.06 -12.84
CA ALA A 168 -15.78 -11.01 -14.08
C ALA A 168 -14.42 -10.30 -13.90
N PHE A 169 -14.26 -9.48 -12.87
CA PHE A 169 -13.02 -8.75 -12.60
C PHE A 169 -12.19 -9.31 -11.44
N ASP A 170 -12.55 -10.49 -10.89
CA ASP A 170 -11.86 -11.09 -9.74
C ASP A 170 -10.39 -11.45 -10.03
N HIS A 171 -10.06 -11.69 -11.28
CA HIS A 171 -8.75 -12.16 -11.73
C HIS A 171 -7.87 -11.07 -12.37
N VAL A 172 -8.41 -9.85 -12.61
CA VAL A 172 -7.70 -8.83 -13.40
C VAL A 172 -6.38 -8.37 -12.80
N ILE A 173 -6.25 -8.35 -11.46
CA ILE A 173 -5.00 -7.99 -10.80
C ILE A 173 -3.95 -9.07 -11.07
N GLY A 174 -4.32 -10.36 -10.94
CA GLY A 174 -3.44 -11.49 -11.27
C GLY A 174 -3.00 -11.49 -12.73
N ASP A 175 -3.93 -11.21 -13.65
CA ASP A 175 -3.65 -11.12 -15.08
C ASP A 175 -2.74 -9.93 -15.39
N GLY A 176 -2.94 -8.78 -14.74
CA GLY A 176 -2.06 -7.62 -14.84
C GLY A 176 -0.64 -7.94 -14.39
N ILE A 177 -0.47 -8.64 -13.27
CA ILE A 177 0.84 -9.10 -12.77
C ILE A 177 1.51 -10.02 -13.80
N ARG A 178 0.80 -11.04 -14.29
CA ARG A 178 1.32 -11.97 -15.29
C ARG A 178 1.69 -11.26 -16.60
N TYR A 179 0.86 -10.30 -17.02
CA TYR A 179 1.14 -9.47 -18.18
C TYR A 179 2.44 -8.68 -18.00
N ALA A 180 2.58 -7.96 -16.90
CA ALA A 180 3.76 -7.16 -16.60
C ALA A 180 5.04 -8.01 -16.58
N VAL A 181 5.01 -9.19 -15.94
CA VAL A 181 6.14 -10.12 -15.90
C VAL A 181 6.54 -10.59 -17.30
N ARG A 182 5.57 -10.98 -18.15
CA ARG A 182 5.85 -11.40 -19.53
C ARG A 182 6.41 -10.27 -20.41
N HIS A 183 6.17 -9.00 -20.03
CA HIS A 183 6.70 -7.83 -20.72
C HIS A 183 7.99 -7.28 -20.11
N GLY A 184 8.67 -8.09 -19.28
CA GLY A 184 10.03 -7.84 -18.83
C GLY A 184 10.18 -6.72 -17.80
N VAL A 185 9.13 -6.43 -16.99
CA VAL A 185 9.29 -5.49 -15.89
C VAL A 185 10.21 -6.05 -14.83
N SER A 186 11.00 -5.19 -14.21
CA SER A 186 11.89 -5.56 -13.10
C SER A 186 11.26 -5.30 -11.73
N VAL A 187 10.27 -4.41 -11.68
CA VAL A 187 9.53 -4.03 -10.49
C VAL A 187 8.05 -3.92 -10.85
N ILE A 188 7.16 -4.31 -9.97
CA ILE A 188 5.72 -4.06 -10.05
C ILE A 188 5.34 -3.19 -8.87
N ASN A 189 4.63 -2.09 -9.13
CA ASN A 189 3.97 -1.27 -8.12
C ASN A 189 2.46 -1.46 -8.19
N MET A 190 1.86 -1.72 -7.03
CA MET A 190 0.42 -1.83 -6.83
C MET A 190 -0.01 -0.85 -5.73
N SER A 191 -0.35 0.38 -6.13
CA SER A 191 -0.92 1.40 -5.24
C SER A 191 -2.41 1.17 -5.05
N LEU A 192 -2.79 -0.07 -4.79
CA LEU A 192 -4.15 -0.56 -4.68
C LEU A 192 -4.25 -1.63 -3.57
N GLY A 193 -5.46 -1.89 -3.08
CA GLY A 193 -5.68 -2.95 -2.10
C GLY A 193 -7.16 -3.09 -1.70
N GLY A 194 -7.46 -4.14 -0.99
CA GLY A 194 -8.75 -4.46 -0.42
C GLY A 194 -8.58 -5.48 0.69
N ASN A 195 -9.66 -5.76 1.44
CA ASN A 195 -9.58 -6.66 2.58
C ASN A 195 -9.75 -8.14 2.20
N ASP A 196 -10.17 -8.42 0.96
CA ASP A 196 -10.46 -9.78 0.53
C ASP A 196 -9.25 -10.43 -0.15
N PRO A 197 -8.74 -11.57 0.35
CA PRO A 197 -7.64 -12.28 -0.26
C PRO A 197 -8.09 -12.99 -1.54
N SER A 198 -7.26 -12.93 -2.60
CA SER A 198 -7.44 -13.64 -3.86
C SER A 198 -6.32 -14.68 -4.06
N ARG A 199 -6.68 -15.95 -4.21
CA ARG A 199 -5.72 -17.02 -4.51
C ARG A 199 -5.04 -16.81 -5.86
N ASP A 200 -5.77 -16.25 -6.83
CA ASP A 200 -5.22 -15.95 -8.15
C ASP A 200 -4.14 -14.87 -8.08
N THR A 201 -4.43 -13.76 -7.38
CA THR A 201 -3.46 -12.68 -7.15
C THR A 201 -2.24 -13.20 -6.38
N GLN A 202 -2.44 -14.02 -5.33
CA GLN A 202 -1.33 -14.63 -4.57
C GLN A 202 -0.43 -15.50 -5.47
N ALA A 203 -1.03 -16.35 -6.31
CA ALA A 203 -0.29 -17.18 -7.24
C ALA A 203 0.49 -16.37 -8.28
N ALA A 204 -0.12 -15.27 -8.79
CA ALA A 204 0.54 -14.37 -9.72
C ALA A 204 1.72 -13.63 -9.08
N ILE A 205 1.62 -13.23 -7.82
CA ILE A 205 2.75 -12.65 -7.06
C ILE A 205 3.87 -13.66 -6.89
N GLY A 206 3.55 -14.90 -6.48
CA GLY A 206 4.55 -15.98 -6.41
C GLY A 206 5.26 -16.21 -7.73
N TYR A 207 4.52 -16.18 -8.85
CA TYR A 207 5.09 -16.23 -10.19
C TYR A 207 6.01 -15.04 -10.46
N ALA A 208 5.60 -13.81 -10.16
CA ALA A 208 6.42 -12.60 -10.36
C ALA A 208 7.75 -12.70 -9.59
N VAL A 209 7.69 -13.04 -8.31
CA VAL A 209 8.88 -13.21 -7.46
C VAL A 209 9.80 -14.30 -7.97
N SER A 210 9.26 -15.46 -8.40
CA SER A 210 10.04 -16.56 -8.98
C SER A 210 10.74 -16.18 -10.30
N ARG A 211 10.21 -15.18 -11.02
CA ARG A 211 10.81 -14.59 -12.23
C ARG A 211 11.75 -13.44 -11.94
N GLY A 212 12.07 -13.19 -10.67
CA GLY A 212 13.00 -12.15 -10.25
C GLY A 212 12.42 -10.73 -10.24
N VAL A 213 11.09 -10.58 -10.28
CA VAL A 213 10.41 -9.28 -10.25
C VAL A 213 10.16 -8.86 -8.80
N VAL A 214 10.56 -7.64 -8.45
CA VAL A 214 10.28 -7.04 -7.15
C VAL A 214 8.82 -6.56 -7.12
N VAL A 215 8.07 -6.93 -6.10
CA VAL A 215 6.67 -6.54 -5.95
C VAL A 215 6.52 -5.59 -4.76
N VAL A 216 6.01 -4.40 -5.00
CA VAL A 216 5.77 -3.36 -4.00
C VAL A 216 4.28 -3.02 -3.98
N ALA A 217 3.70 -2.86 -2.79
CA ALA A 217 2.31 -2.48 -2.67
C ALA A 217 2.06 -1.51 -1.50
N ALA A 218 1.02 -0.70 -1.63
CA ALA A 218 0.53 0.18 -0.60
C ALA A 218 -0.07 -0.62 0.57
N ALA A 219 0.33 -0.32 1.81
CA ALA A 219 -0.14 -1.05 3.00
C ALA A 219 -1.65 -0.91 3.24
N GLY A 220 -2.28 0.15 2.74
CA GLY A 220 -3.70 0.48 2.90
C GLY A 220 -3.93 1.74 3.73
N ASN A 221 -5.12 2.34 3.56
CA ASN A 221 -5.47 3.65 4.11
C ASN A 221 -6.61 3.60 5.16
N SER A 222 -6.95 2.40 5.65
CA SER A 222 -8.04 2.19 6.61
C SER A 222 -7.56 2.10 8.07
N GLY A 223 -6.38 2.65 8.38
CA GLY A 223 -5.71 2.54 9.67
C GLY A 223 -6.28 3.38 10.82
N GLY A 224 -7.37 4.12 10.60
CA GLY A 224 -7.95 5.13 11.47
C GLY A 224 -8.12 4.74 12.94
N GLY A 225 -7.18 5.11 13.79
CA GLY A 225 -7.28 5.02 15.24
C GLY A 225 -7.15 3.62 15.86
N ALA A 226 -7.22 2.56 15.10
CA ALA A 226 -7.12 1.19 15.59
C ALA A 226 -5.67 0.82 16.00
N ARG A 227 -5.56 0.04 17.09
CA ARG A 227 -4.25 -0.50 17.51
C ARG A 227 -3.65 -1.42 16.46
N PHE A 228 -4.49 -2.15 15.74
CA PHE A 228 -4.15 -2.94 14.55
C PHE A 228 -5.26 -2.79 13.51
N SER A 229 -4.87 -2.67 12.26
CA SER A 229 -5.78 -2.63 11.10
C SER A 229 -5.98 -4.04 10.53
N PRO A 230 -7.07 -4.30 9.81
CA PRO A 230 -7.19 -5.48 8.97
C PRO A 230 -5.99 -5.59 8.00
N TYR A 231 -5.74 -6.79 7.48
CA TYR A 231 -4.78 -6.98 6.42
C TYR A 231 -5.34 -6.49 5.09
N SER A 232 -4.55 -5.69 4.36
CA SER A 232 -4.85 -5.26 3.00
C SER A 232 -4.10 -6.14 1.98
N TYR A 233 -4.78 -6.54 0.93
CA TYR A 233 -4.22 -7.33 -0.17
C TYR A 233 -4.19 -6.48 -1.44
N PRO A 234 -3.08 -6.52 -2.22
CA PRO A 234 -2.01 -7.52 -2.22
C PRO A 234 -0.86 -7.29 -1.23
N ALA A 235 -0.82 -6.19 -0.48
CA ALA A 235 0.28 -5.82 0.40
C ALA A 235 0.66 -6.90 1.42
N SER A 236 -0.32 -7.70 1.87
CA SER A 236 -0.13 -8.72 2.91
C SER A 236 0.28 -10.10 2.36
N TYR A 237 0.47 -10.26 1.05
CA TYR A 237 0.97 -11.53 0.53
C TYR A 237 2.47 -11.69 0.73
N PRO A 238 2.96 -12.92 0.96
CA PRO A 238 4.38 -13.22 1.02
C PRO A 238 5.11 -12.77 -0.26
N GLY A 239 6.28 -12.15 -0.09
CA GLY A 239 7.10 -11.66 -1.20
C GLY A 239 6.75 -10.25 -1.68
N VAL A 240 5.73 -9.62 -1.10
CA VAL A 240 5.38 -8.22 -1.36
C VAL A 240 6.06 -7.30 -0.34
N ILE A 241 6.65 -6.21 -0.83
CA ILE A 241 7.15 -5.12 0.01
C ILE A 241 5.98 -4.18 0.31
N SER A 242 5.36 -4.37 1.46
CA SER A 242 4.24 -3.55 1.94
C SER A 242 4.76 -2.24 2.52
N VAL A 243 4.22 -1.11 2.07
CA VAL A 243 4.74 0.22 2.40
C VAL A 243 3.70 1.06 3.15
N ALA A 244 4.05 1.48 4.37
CA ALA A 244 3.25 2.39 5.17
C ALA A 244 3.58 3.86 4.86
N ALA A 245 2.63 4.76 5.15
CA ALA A 245 2.77 6.19 4.96
C ALA A 245 3.26 6.90 6.22
N LEU A 246 4.23 7.80 6.04
CA LEU A 246 4.73 8.72 7.07
C LEU A 246 4.28 10.16 6.80
N THR A 247 4.07 10.90 7.89
CA THR A 247 3.97 12.35 7.89
C THR A 247 5.35 12.98 7.66
N ALA A 248 5.40 14.28 7.42
CA ALA A 248 6.65 15.04 7.32
C ALA A 248 7.51 15.01 8.61
N ARG A 249 6.93 14.60 9.75
CA ARG A 249 7.65 14.42 11.03
C ARG A 249 8.23 13.00 11.20
N GLY A 250 8.14 12.14 10.21
CA GLY A 250 8.57 10.73 10.28
C GLY A 250 7.68 9.84 11.16
N THR A 251 6.50 10.29 11.54
CA THR A 251 5.52 9.48 12.27
C THR A 251 4.55 8.82 11.30
N ARG A 252 4.01 7.65 11.65
CA ARG A 252 2.98 6.99 10.84
C ARG A 252 1.79 7.94 10.62
N ALA A 253 1.37 8.09 9.38
CA ALA A 253 0.15 8.82 9.05
C ALA A 253 -1.08 8.12 9.68
N SER A 254 -2.04 8.89 10.21
CA SER A 254 -3.19 8.35 10.94
C SER A 254 -4.00 7.34 10.13
N PHE A 255 -4.14 7.58 8.83
CA PHE A 255 -4.85 6.70 7.89
C PHE A 255 -4.07 5.45 7.53
N SER A 256 -2.73 5.47 7.59
CA SER A 256 -1.91 4.32 7.16
C SER A 256 -2.23 3.10 8.00
N GLU A 257 -2.41 1.94 7.37
CA GLU A 257 -2.66 0.70 8.08
C GLU A 257 -1.48 0.30 8.99
N ARG A 258 -1.82 -0.46 10.02
CA ARG A 258 -0.91 -0.94 11.05
C ARG A 258 -1.16 -2.41 11.33
N ASN A 259 -0.35 -3.27 10.74
CA ASN A 259 -0.40 -4.72 10.91
C ASN A 259 0.97 -5.36 10.65
N ALA A 260 1.07 -6.67 10.82
CA ALA A 260 2.35 -7.38 10.71
C ALA A 260 2.88 -7.53 9.27
N SER A 261 2.12 -7.11 8.25
CA SER A 261 2.60 -7.17 6.85
C SER A 261 3.44 -5.97 6.45
N VAL A 262 3.40 -4.85 7.19
CA VAL A 262 4.16 -3.64 6.86
C VAL A 262 5.65 -3.93 6.91
N VAL A 263 6.37 -3.75 5.79
CA VAL A 263 7.80 -4.01 5.70
C VAL A 263 8.60 -2.74 5.95
N ILE A 264 8.21 -1.63 5.33
CA ILE A 264 8.97 -0.38 5.35
C ILE A 264 8.01 0.80 5.28
N SER A 265 8.47 2.00 5.53
CA SER A 265 7.67 3.21 5.42
C SER A 265 8.36 4.29 4.57
N ALA A 266 7.56 5.15 3.96
CA ALA A 266 8.01 6.29 3.16
C ALA A 266 7.06 7.48 3.34
N PRO A 267 7.43 8.70 2.95
CA PRO A 267 6.53 9.85 2.96
C PRO A 267 5.21 9.55 2.24
N GLY A 268 4.07 9.98 2.79
CA GLY A 268 2.76 9.72 2.21
C GLY A 268 1.71 10.77 2.57
N VAL A 269 2.14 11.96 3.06
CA VAL A 269 1.25 13.07 3.43
C VAL A 269 1.72 14.32 2.69
N HIS A 270 0.78 15.04 2.07
CA HIS A 270 1.03 16.22 1.24
C HIS A 270 2.01 15.94 0.09
N ILE A 271 1.82 14.81 -0.59
CA ILE A 271 2.67 14.39 -1.69
C ILE A 271 2.17 15.02 -2.99
N ILE A 272 3.08 15.70 -3.69
CA ILE A 272 2.78 16.32 -4.98
C ILE A 272 3.25 15.39 -6.10
N GLY A 273 2.39 15.15 -7.07
CA GLY A 273 2.65 14.36 -8.27
C GLY A 273 1.99 14.96 -9.51
N ALA A 274 2.36 14.48 -10.69
CA ALA A 274 1.74 14.87 -11.93
C ALA A 274 0.36 14.21 -12.09
N GLY A 275 -0.59 14.97 -12.62
CA GLY A 275 -1.88 14.49 -13.08
C GLY A 275 -1.96 14.42 -14.61
N PRO A 276 -3.09 13.93 -15.14
CA PRO A 276 -3.31 13.88 -16.59
C PRO A 276 -3.34 15.28 -17.20
N ARG A 277 -2.95 15.34 -18.48
CA ARG A 277 -3.00 16.57 -19.29
C ARG A 277 -2.24 17.77 -18.71
N GLY A 278 -1.13 17.51 -18.00
CA GLY A 278 -0.29 18.58 -17.44
C GLY A 278 -0.83 19.21 -16.16
N SER A 279 -1.81 18.58 -15.50
CA SER A 279 -2.23 18.97 -14.15
C SER A 279 -1.27 18.42 -13.09
N TYR A 280 -1.38 18.95 -11.88
CA TYR A 280 -0.66 18.45 -10.70
C TYR A 280 -1.63 18.18 -9.57
N LEU A 281 -1.31 17.20 -8.75
CA LEU A 281 -2.14 16.74 -7.64
C LEU A 281 -1.33 16.75 -6.36
N GLU A 282 -1.97 17.14 -5.27
CA GLU A 282 -1.46 16.88 -3.91
C GLU A 282 -2.38 15.84 -3.27
N ALA A 283 -1.79 14.77 -2.74
CA ALA A 283 -2.55 13.67 -2.17
C ALA A 283 -1.89 13.09 -0.92
N ASP A 284 -2.73 12.53 -0.05
CA ASP A 284 -2.35 11.74 1.10
C ASP A 284 -2.65 10.26 0.81
N GLY A 285 -1.70 9.36 1.08
CA GLY A 285 -1.94 7.93 0.90
C GLY A 285 -0.70 7.05 0.94
N THR A 286 -0.89 5.79 1.27
CA THR A 286 0.14 4.74 1.14
C THR A 286 0.48 4.45 -0.33
N SER A 287 -0.35 4.90 -1.27
CA SER A 287 -0.11 4.86 -2.71
C SER A 287 1.16 5.61 -3.11
N ALA A 288 1.33 6.85 -2.61
CA ALA A 288 2.53 7.64 -2.83
C ALA A 288 3.78 6.97 -2.20
N SER A 289 3.63 6.46 -0.99
CA SER A 289 4.70 5.78 -0.27
C SER A 289 5.19 4.53 -1.02
N SER A 290 4.28 3.72 -1.55
CA SER A 290 4.63 2.53 -2.36
C SER A 290 5.30 2.92 -3.67
N ALA A 291 4.84 4.00 -4.33
CA ALA A 291 5.46 4.54 -5.54
C ALA A 291 6.93 4.93 -5.30
N PHE A 292 7.22 5.62 -4.21
CA PHE A 292 8.60 5.98 -3.84
C PHE A 292 9.47 4.74 -3.64
N VAL A 293 8.99 3.73 -2.90
CA VAL A 293 9.73 2.49 -2.67
C VAL A 293 9.92 1.70 -3.97
N ALA A 294 8.92 1.67 -4.86
CA ALA A 294 9.06 1.07 -6.18
C ALA A 294 10.12 1.79 -7.04
N GLY A 295 10.20 3.11 -6.95
CA GLY A 295 11.27 3.91 -7.57
C GLY A 295 12.65 3.56 -7.00
N ILE A 296 12.79 3.44 -5.67
CA ILE A 296 14.05 3.01 -5.03
C ILE A 296 14.43 1.58 -5.47
N ALA A 297 13.47 0.67 -5.53
CA ALA A 297 13.68 -0.67 -6.06
C ALA A 297 14.15 -0.63 -7.53
N ALA A 298 13.61 0.29 -8.34
CA ALA A 298 14.05 0.50 -9.73
C ALA A 298 15.49 1.03 -9.79
N LEU A 299 15.91 1.93 -8.90
CA LEU A 299 17.30 2.37 -8.79
C LEU A 299 18.23 1.19 -8.48
N ILE A 300 17.85 0.34 -7.53
CA ILE A 300 18.62 -0.86 -7.14
C ILE A 300 18.70 -1.83 -8.33
N ARG A 301 17.57 -2.12 -8.99
CA ARG A 301 17.52 -3.05 -10.14
C ARG A 301 18.29 -2.55 -11.35
N SER A 302 18.35 -1.23 -11.57
CA SER A 302 19.17 -0.61 -12.62
C SER A 302 20.67 -0.85 -12.37
N ARG A 303 21.12 -0.74 -11.13
CA ARG A 303 22.52 -0.91 -10.77
C ARG A 303 22.91 -2.37 -10.57
N TYR A 304 21.98 -3.20 -10.05
CA TYR A 304 22.18 -4.60 -9.71
C TYR A 304 21.06 -5.46 -10.31
N PRO A 305 21.02 -5.65 -11.65
CA PRO A 305 19.90 -6.31 -12.34
C PRO A 305 19.68 -7.77 -11.91
N GLY A 306 20.74 -8.47 -11.47
CA GLY A 306 20.68 -9.84 -10.97
C GLY A 306 20.32 -10.00 -9.50
N LEU A 307 20.16 -8.90 -8.72
CA LEU A 307 19.86 -9.00 -7.30
C LEU A 307 18.44 -9.54 -7.09
N ALA A 308 18.33 -10.67 -6.40
CA ALA A 308 17.04 -11.34 -6.18
C ALA A 308 16.04 -10.46 -5.39
N PRO A 309 14.73 -10.56 -5.65
CA PRO A 309 13.73 -9.73 -4.96
C PRO A 309 13.81 -9.73 -3.44
N PRO A 310 14.05 -10.86 -2.74
CA PRO A 310 14.24 -10.85 -1.28
C PRO A 310 15.46 -10.02 -0.84
N LEU A 311 16.54 -9.99 -1.63
CA LEU A 311 17.72 -9.20 -1.32
C LEU A 311 17.51 -7.70 -1.61
N VAL A 312 16.62 -7.35 -2.53
CA VAL A 312 16.18 -5.95 -2.71
C VAL A 312 15.39 -5.51 -1.47
N ALA A 313 14.47 -6.34 -0.97
CA ALA A 313 13.75 -6.07 0.27
C ALA A 313 14.71 -5.96 1.47
N GLU A 314 15.68 -6.86 1.57
CA GLU A 314 16.72 -6.83 2.62
C GLU A 314 17.55 -5.55 2.55
N ALA A 315 17.95 -5.10 1.36
CA ALA A 315 18.67 -3.83 1.18
C ALA A 315 17.89 -2.63 1.73
N LEU A 316 16.56 -2.59 1.49
CA LEU A 316 15.67 -1.56 2.05
C LEU A 316 15.59 -1.66 3.58
N ILE A 317 15.46 -2.88 4.12
CA ILE A 317 15.31 -3.14 5.54
C ILE A 317 16.56 -2.75 6.32
N ILE A 318 17.75 -3.22 5.91
CA ILE A 318 18.98 -2.99 6.66
C ILE A 318 19.47 -1.55 6.55
N SER A 319 19.06 -0.83 5.53
CA SER A 319 19.40 0.58 5.31
C SER A 319 18.39 1.57 5.88
N ALA A 320 17.27 1.08 6.40
CA ALA A 320 16.19 1.92 6.90
C ALA A 320 16.66 2.86 8.01
N ARG A 321 16.20 4.11 7.98
CA ARG A 321 16.40 5.11 9.03
C ARG A 321 15.29 5.00 10.08
N HIS A 322 15.49 5.67 11.21
CA HIS A 322 14.51 5.72 12.32
C HIS A 322 13.97 4.32 12.68
N ARG A 323 14.91 3.35 12.73
CA ARG A 323 14.58 1.97 13.03
C ARG A 323 13.96 1.86 14.42
N PRO A 324 12.84 1.11 14.59
CA PRO A 324 12.27 0.86 15.91
C PRO A 324 13.28 0.19 16.85
N LEU A 325 13.32 0.60 18.11
CA LEU A 325 14.23 0.01 19.11
C LEU A 325 14.00 -1.50 19.30
N SER A 326 12.77 -1.97 19.09
CA SER A 326 12.41 -3.41 19.10
C SER A 326 12.79 -4.15 17.82
N GLY A 327 13.45 -3.50 16.87
CA GLY A 327 13.77 -4.01 15.54
C GLY A 327 12.64 -3.93 14.53
N TYR A 328 11.39 -3.93 14.96
CA TYR A 328 10.21 -3.89 14.10
C TYR A 328 9.03 -3.15 14.77
N ASN A 329 8.22 -2.45 13.97
CA ASN A 329 6.98 -1.81 14.39
C ASN A 329 5.87 -2.04 13.34
N PRO A 330 4.70 -2.55 13.69
CA PRO A 330 3.64 -2.85 12.72
C PRO A 330 3.08 -1.62 11.98
N GLY A 331 3.39 -0.41 12.42
CA GLY A 331 2.95 0.83 11.77
C GLY A 331 3.99 1.46 10.85
N THR A 332 5.27 1.11 10.99
CA THR A 332 6.38 1.67 10.21
C THR A 332 7.33 0.61 9.65
N GLY A 333 7.02 -0.67 9.89
CA GLY A 333 7.88 -1.77 9.51
C GLY A 333 9.23 -1.72 10.20
N PHE A 334 10.30 -1.90 9.42
CA PHE A 334 11.68 -1.81 9.88
C PHE A 334 12.23 -0.37 9.94
N GLY A 335 11.43 0.63 9.53
CA GLY A 335 11.77 2.05 9.58
C GLY A 335 11.43 2.79 8.28
N GLU A 336 12.03 3.95 8.10
CA GLU A 336 11.86 4.84 6.95
C GLU A 336 12.91 4.55 5.87
N VAL A 337 12.50 4.54 4.59
CA VAL A 337 13.42 4.31 3.47
C VAL A 337 14.47 5.42 3.33
N ASP A 338 15.66 5.03 2.89
CA ASP A 338 16.74 5.89 2.44
C ASP A 338 17.28 5.35 1.12
N ALA A 339 17.13 6.10 0.04
CA ALA A 339 17.45 5.64 -1.30
C ALA A 339 18.96 5.41 -1.49
N ALA A 340 19.79 6.32 -1.00
CA ALA A 340 21.23 6.20 -1.14
C ALA A 340 21.81 5.09 -0.26
N ALA A 341 21.32 4.96 0.97
CA ALA A 341 21.73 3.87 1.86
C ALA A 341 21.27 2.50 1.32
N ALA A 342 20.08 2.41 0.74
CA ALA A 342 19.56 1.18 0.12
C ALA A 342 20.44 0.72 -1.06
N LEU A 343 20.89 1.66 -1.91
CA LEU A 343 21.83 1.34 -3.00
C LEU A 343 23.20 0.86 -2.47
N ARG A 344 23.71 1.47 -1.39
CA ARG A 344 24.95 1.01 -0.76
C ARG A 344 24.79 -0.38 -0.13
N ALA A 345 23.67 -0.62 0.55
CA ALA A 345 23.35 -1.94 1.12
C ALA A 345 23.22 -3.00 0.02
N ALA A 346 22.54 -2.67 -1.08
CA ALA A 346 22.42 -3.56 -2.25
C ALA A 346 23.78 -3.90 -2.86
N ALA A 347 24.76 -2.98 -2.87
CA ALA A 347 26.13 -3.26 -3.31
C ALA A 347 26.78 -4.37 -2.47
N GLY A 348 26.66 -4.28 -1.14
CA GLY A 348 27.16 -5.31 -0.23
C GLY A 348 26.51 -6.68 -0.46
N LEU A 349 25.16 -6.70 -0.62
CA LEU A 349 24.42 -7.92 -0.87
C LEU A 349 24.71 -8.52 -2.25
N ALA A 350 24.91 -7.71 -3.28
CA ALA A 350 25.25 -8.16 -4.63
C ALA A 350 26.67 -8.75 -4.71
N SER A 351 27.59 -8.28 -3.88
CA SER A 351 28.96 -8.78 -3.81
C SER A 351 29.13 -9.94 -2.84
N ALA A 352 28.16 -10.18 -1.95
CA ALA A 352 28.18 -11.30 -1.01
C ALA A 352 28.14 -12.62 -1.78
N ARG A 353 29.25 -13.34 -1.80
CA ARG A 353 29.25 -14.72 -2.25
C ARG A 353 28.47 -15.52 -1.20
N PRO A 354 27.56 -16.43 -1.60
CA PRO A 354 27.05 -17.43 -0.68
C PRO A 354 28.27 -18.05 -0.01
N ALA A 355 28.35 -17.98 1.32
CA ALA A 355 29.39 -18.70 2.01
C ALA A 355 29.31 -20.15 1.52
N ALA A 356 30.36 -20.64 0.85
CA ALA A 356 30.49 -22.04 0.48
C ALA A 356 30.69 -22.85 1.79
N GLY A 357 29.77 -22.65 2.71
CA GLY A 357 29.63 -23.46 3.89
C GLY A 357 29.16 -24.80 3.41
N LYS A 358 29.96 -25.87 3.65
CA LYS A 358 29.43 -27.22 3.65
C LYS A 358 28.10 -27.18 4.38
N PRO A 359 27.02 -27.77 3.84
CA PRO A 359 25.76 -27.87 4.58
C PRO A 359 26.11 -28.27 6.00
N VAL A 360 25.84 -27.44 6.99
CA VAL A 360 26.08 -27.79 8.38
C VAL A 360 25.09 -28.89 8.68
N ALA A 361 25.52 -30.11 8.49
CA ALA A 361 24.72 -31.33 8.67
C ALA A 361 24.09 -31.43 10.08
N GLY A 362 24.51 -30.57 11.01
CA GLY A 362 24.00 -30.49 12.35
C GLY A 362 22.79 -29.60 12.59
N PHE A 363 22.43 -28.66 11.66
CA PHE A 363 21.29 -27.75 11.90
C PHE A 363 19.91 -28.45 11.77
N PHE A 364 19.81 -29.50 10.99
CA PHE A 364 18.57 -30.28 10.81
C PHE A 364 18.67 -31.68 11.39
N GLY A 365 19.61 -31.91 12.34
CA GLY A 365 19.72 -33.11 13.13
C GLY A 365 19.92 -34.38 12.33
N THR A 366 21.12 -34.95 12.38
CA THR A 366 21.37 -36.37 12.03
C THR A 366 21.03 -37.31 13.21
N GLY A 367 20.34 -36.80 14.24
CA GLY A 367 19.90 -37.61 15.36
C GLY A 367 18.86 -38.64 14.94
N PRO A 368 18.75 -39.75 15.68
CA PRO A 368 17.76 -40.78 15.40
C PRO A 368 16.37 -40.11 15.32
N ARG A 369 15.65 -40.39 14.24
CA ARG A 369 14.26 -39.94 14.03
C ARG A 369 13.33 -40.67 15.00
N GLY A 370 13.45 -40.38 16.29
CA GLY A 370 12.46 -40.78 17.28
C GLY A 370 11.16 -40.03 17.07
N PRO A 371 10.02 -40.55 17.50
CA PRO A 371 8.77 -39.80 17.44
C PRO A 371 8.94 -38.51 18.22
N ILE A 372 8.63 -37.38 17.56
CA ILE A 372 8.62 -36.07 18.21
C ILE A 372 7.59 -36.14 19.33
N PRO A 373 7.95 -35.87 20.61
CA PRO A 373 6.97 -35.85 21.67
C PRO A 373 5.97 -34.74 21.39
N VAL A 374 4.81 -35.12 20.89
CA VAL A 374 3.70 -34.20 20.68
C VAL A 374 3.05 -33.95 22.03
N ALA A 375 3.19 -32.75 22.57
CA ALA A 375 2.43 -32.35 23.75
C ALA A 375 0.96 -32.28 23.37
N HIS A 376 0.21 -33.31 23.64
CA HIS A 376 -1.25 -33.26 23.49
C HIS A 376 -1.81 -32.35 24.55
N ARG A 377 -2.67 -31.42 24.13
CA ARG A 377 -3.49 -30.67 25.08
C ARG A 377 -4.31 -31.66 25.91
N ASP A 378 -4.17 -31.59 27.22
CA ASP A 378 -4.94 -32.42 28.15
C ASP A 378 -6.42 -32.00 28.04
N GLN A 379 -7.16 -32.74 27.24
CA GLN A 379 -8.58 -32.51 26.99
C GLN A 379 -9.41 -32.57 28.30
N ALA A 380 -8.97 -33.39 29.26
CA ALA A 380 -9.63 -33.52 30.55
C ALA A 380 -9.47 -32.22 31.37
N ARG A 381 -8.28 -31.61 31.38
CA ARG A 381 -8.06 -30.31 32.04
C ARG A 381 -8.82 -29.19 31.40
N ILE A 382 -8.91 -29.18 30.07
CA ILE A 382 -9.70 -28.16 29.33
C ILE A 382 -11.19 -28.31 29.66
N ALA A 383 -11.73 -29.54 29.62
CA ALA A 383 -13.11 -29.83 29.98
C ALA A 383 -13.42 -29.46 31.46
N ALA A 384 -12.52 -29.79 32.38
CA ALA A 384 -12.64 -29.40 33.77
C ALA A 384 -12.63 -27.86 33.97
N GLY A 385 -11.81 -27.14 33.19
CA GLY A 385 -11.79 -25.67 33.17
C GLY A 385 -13.12 -25.07 32.69
N TYR A 386 -13.69 -25.59 31.63
CA TYR A 386 -15.02 -25.16 31.15
C TYR A 386 -16.13 -25.51 32.12
N ALA A 387 -16.09 -26.69 32.75
CA ALA A 387 -17.05 -27.09 33.77
C ALA A 387 -16.99 -26.16 35.02
N ALA A 388 -15.79 -25.82 35.48
CA ALA A 388 -15.58 -24.89 36.58
C ALA A 388 -16.08 -23.48 36.23
N ALA A 389 -15.80 -22.99 35.05
CA ALA A 389 -16.30 -21.69 34.58
C ALA A 389 -17.84 -21.67 34.46
N GLY A 390 -18.43 -22.74 33.95
CA GLY A 390 -19.89 -22.91 33.89
C GLY A 390 -20.54 -22.93 35.28
N ALA A 391 -19.96 -23.66 36.25
CA ALA A 391 -20.44 -23.68 37.64
C ALA A 391 -20.34 -22.32 38.30
N ALA A 392 -19.24 -21.57 38.07
CA ALA A 392 -19.09 -20.22 38.60
C ALA A 392 -20.13 -19.26 38.02
N ALA A 393 -20.39 -19.32 36.70
CA ALA A 393 -21.41 -18.50 36.05
C ALA A 393 -22.81 -18.79 36.55
N LEU A 394 -23.14 -20.07 36.76
CA LEU A 394 -24.41 -20.49 37.34
C LEU A 394 -24.57 -20.00 38.79
N GLY A 395 -23.53 -20.13 39.62
CA GLY A 395 -23.51 -19.63 40.99
C GLY A 395 -23.73 -18.11 41.03
N PHE A 396 -23.09 -17.37 40.15
CA PHE A 396 -23.30 -15.93 40.01
C PHE A 396 -24.74 -15.55 39.62
N ALA A 397 -25.32 -16.27 38.65
CA ALA A 397 -26.69 -16.08 38.21
C ALA A 397 -27.71 -16.34 39.37
N VAL A 398 -27.48 -17.43 40.13
CA VAL A 398 -28.31 -17.75 41.30
C VAL A 398 -28.18 -16.66 42.37
N ALA A 399 -26.98 -16.17 42.67
CA ALA A 399 -26.78 -15.08 43.64
C ALA A 399 -27.52 -13.81 43.21
N LEU A 400 -27.47 -13.43 41.94
CA LEU A 400 -28.22 -12.30 41.40
C LEU A 400 -29.73 -12.48 41.53
N ALA A 401 -30.22 -13.70 41.26
CA ALA A 401 -31.66 -14.02 41.42
C ALA A 401 -32.12 -13.92 42.85
N VAL A 402 -31.35 -14.43 43.82
CA VAL A 402 -31.62 -14.31 45.25
C VAL A 402 -31.65 -12.86 45.69
N LEU A 403 -30.67 -12.04 45.27
CA LEU A 403 -30.67 -10.60 45.58
C LEU A 403 -31.89 -9.89 44.97
N ALA A 404 -32.26 -10.20 43.74
CA ALA A 404 -33.43 -9.62 43.06
C ALA A 404 -34.75 -9.97 43.77
N VAL A 405 -34.85 -11.22 44.27
CA VAL A 405 -36.03 -11.64 45.06
C VAL A 405 -36.06 -10.97 46.42
N GLY A 406 -34.90 -10.84 47.08
CA GLY A 406 -34.75 -10.15 48.37
C GLY A 406 -35.20 -8.69 48.26
N THR A 407 -34.68 -7.94 47.30
CA THR A 407 -35.06 -6.52 47.09
C THR A 407 -36.53 -6.35 46.69
N ARG A 408 -37.13 -7.28 45.96
CA ARG A 408 -38.56 -7.25 45.64
C ARG A 408 -39.42 -7.49 46.91
N ARG A 409 -39.00 -8.38 47.81
CA ARG A 409 -39.70 -8.66 49.06
C ARG A 409 -39.62 -7.45 50.02
N GLU A 410 -38.48 -6.79 50.10
CA GLU A 410 -38.33 -5.56 50.92
C GLU A 410 -39.21 -4.43 50.40
N ARG A 411 -39.17 -4.14 49.10
CA ARG A 411 -40.04 -3.11 48.50
C ARG A 411 -41.55 -3.44 48.67
N ARG A 412 -41.93 -4.71 48.68
CA ARG A 412 -43.30 -5.10 48.94
C ARG A 412 -43.69 -4.89 50.42
N ARG A 413 -42.78 -5.18 51.37
CA ARG A 413 -43.00 -4.89 52.80
C ARG A 413 -43.13 -3.40 53.08
N GLU A 414 -42.29 -2.59 52.47
CA GLU A 414 -42.35 -1.12 52.54
C GLU A 414 -43.69 -0.57 52.02
N ARG A 415 -44.14 -1.07 50.89
CA ARG A 415 -45.45 -0.68 50.31
C ARG A 415 -46.63 -1.09 51.19
N LEU A 416 -46.56 -2.25 51.80
CA LEU A 416 -47.61 -2.71 52.71
C LEU A 416 -47.61 -1.92 54.06
N ALA A 417 -46.46 -1.51 54.56
CA ALA A 417 -46.30 -0.65 55.69
C ALA A 417 -46.77 0.79 55.44
N ALA A 418 -46.50 1.32 54.22
CA ALA A 418 -46.95 2.67 53.85
C ALA A 418 -48.47 2.77 53.53
N GLY A 419 -49.11 1.67 53.14
CA GLY A 419 -50.53 1.63 52.80
C GLY A 419 -51.47 1.43 53.97
N GLY A 420 -50.95 1.28 55.22
CA GLY A 420 -51.75 1.07 56.45
C GLY A 420 -52.10 2.34 57.23
N ALA A 421 -51.65 3.53 56.77
CA ALA A 421 -52.03 4.81 57.41
C ALA A 421 -53.15 5.46 56.58
N GLY A 422 -54.38 5.07 56.86
CA GLY A 422 -55.55 5.79 56.34
C GLY A 422 -55.63 7.17 57.07
N PRO A 423 -56.19 8.17 56.40
CA PRO A 423 -56.30 9.52 56.98
C PRO A 423 -57.28 9.54 58.17
N PRO A 424 -57.07 10.47 59.10
CA PRO A 424 -57.94 10.64 60.28
C PRO A 424 -59.34 11.07 59.93
#